data_eb56d860be60dc23d6a7050a64454b05
#
_entry.id   eb56d860be60dc23d6a7050a64454b05
#
_cell.length_a   1.000
_cell.length_b   1.000
_cell.length_c   1.000
_cell.angle_alpha   90.00
_cell.angle_beta   90.00
_cell.angle_gamma   90.00
#
_symmetry.space_group_name_H-M   'P 1'
#
loop_
_entity.id
_entity.type
_entity.pdbx_description
1 polymer ?
#
loop_
_entity_poly.entity_id
_entity_poly.type
_entity_poly.pdbx_seq_one_letter_code
_entity_poly.pdbx_strand_id
1 'polypeptide(L)'
;MPEQATPEQVFSLLSDRHSLNIMKMAYSGFKASSSVLTGNISKKQFYVRLKRLRDMGFIEKRSSVYRTTTFGSLVYNGQIRTMEEILANYWNLKAVDVLKSRQDFPLQQKEKVIDEIIQNCNLKNIVNGTLLSGFSVIKDYNRLVVEVTKLLEGAQKEVYLATRYHDPHFSKLLFSKVAGGMMLHMLDGLPDQISVENRLNAVLRTPPNKETFDMVNSIVKSPRLDLKRIPLTASFMVVDGTAVCYETTNYSNPEQFTLAISHYDDPYLAERFISHYNMLAKNATVPQLLVSVREK
;
A
#
# COMPACT_ATOMS: atom_id res chain seq x y z
N MET A 1 -6.48 37.16 11.02
CA MET A 1 -6.15 35.72 10.87
C MET A 1 -7.10 34.98 11.79
N PRO A 2 -7.71 33.86 11.41
CA PRO A 2 -8.38 33.04 12.39
C PRO A 2 -7.34 32.59 13.43
N GLU A 3 -7.70 32.72 14.70
CA GLU A 3 -6.92 32.23 15.83
C GLU A 3 -6.57 30.76 15.56
N GLN A 4 -5.29 30.36 15.69
CA GLN A 4 -4.88 28.98 15.50
C GLN A 4 -5.62 28.12 16.53
N ALA A 5 -6.36 27.11 16.04
CA ALA A 5 -7.08 26.19 16.90
C ALA A 5 -6.09 25.46 17.83
N THR A 6 -6.36 25.43 19.13
CA THR A 6 -5.55 24.67 20.09
C THR A 6 -5.90 23.18 20.06
N PRO A 7 -4.99 22.27 20.46
CA PRO A 7 -5.29 20.85 20.57
C PRO A 7 -6.54 20.55 21.40
N GLU A 8 -6.75 21.27 22.50
CA GLU A 8 -7.90 21.12 23.38
C GLU A 8 -9.22 21.45 22.65
N GLN A 9 -9.23 22.50 21.85
CA GLN A 9 -10.39 22.88 21.03
C GLN A 9 -10.67 21.81 19.98
N VAL A 10 -9.65 21.26 19.36
CA VAL A 10 -9.75 20.14 18.40
C VAL A 10 -10.36 18.91 19.07
N PHE A 11 -9.80 18.48 20.20
CA PHE A 11 -10.32 17.31 20.91
C PHE A 11 -11.73 17.53 21.45
N SER A 12 -12.04 18.72 21.98
CA SER A 12 -13.40 19.07 22.42
C SER A 12 -14.42 18.99 21.28
N LEU A 13 -14.07 19.45 20.08
CA LEU A 13 -14.96 19.36 18.92
C LEU A 13 -15.13 17.90 18.45
N LEU A 14 -14.05 17.11 18.44
CA LEU A 14 -14.06 15.74 17.97
C LEU A 14 -14.58 14.72 19.02
N SER A 15 -14.71 15.10 20.29
CA SER A 15 -15.38 14.27 21.31
C SER A 15 -16.90 14.17 21.10
N ASP A 16 -17.51 15.08 20.34
CA ASP A 16 -18.91 15.01 19.99
C ASP A 16 -19.14 13.99 18.84
N ARG A 17 -19.89 12.92 19.15
CA ARG A 17 -20.20 11.84 18.20
C ARG A 17 -20.75 12.34 16.85
N HIS A 18 -21.57 13.40 16.88
CA HIS A 18 -22.18 13.91 15.65
C HIS A 18 -21.19 14.72 14.83
N SER A 19 -20.27 15.45 15.46
CA SER A 19 -19.14 16.11 14.78
C SER A 19 -18.23 15.09 14.10
N LEU A 20 -17.90 13.97 14.77
CA LEU A 20 -17.15 12.87 14.17
C LEU A 20 -17.86 12.26 12.96
N ASN A 21 -19.17 12.03 13.03
CA ASN A 21 -19.93 11.50 11.91
C ASN A 21 -19.95 12.47 10.71
N ILE A 22 -20.08 13.77 10.97
CA ILE A 22 -19.99 14.79 9.91
C ILE A 22 -18.60 14.79 9.27
N MET A 23 -17.55 14.63 10.08
CA MET A 23 -16.18 14.53 9.61
C MET A 23 -15.96 13.31 8.71
N LYS A 24 -16.47 12.13 9.10
CA LYS A 24 -16.46 10.88 8.30
C LYS A 24 -17.16 11.06 6.95
N MET A 25 -18.35 11.67 6.95
CA MET A 25 -19.07 11.96 5.72
C MET A 25 -18.32 12.93 4.83
N ALA A 26 -17.67 13.95 5.41
CA ALA A 26 -16.89 14.93 4.66
C ALA A 26 -15.62 14.33 4.03
N TYR A 27 -15.05 13.31 4.63
CA TYR A 27 -13.92 12.59 4.06
C TYR A 27 -14.26 11.93 2.71
N SER A 28 -15.43 11.32 2.61
CA SER A 28 -15.95 10.78 1.34
C SER A 28 -16.57 11.83 0.43
N GLY A 29 -16.84 13.02 0.98
CA GLY A 29 -17.57 14.09 0.30
C GLY A 29 -19.09 13.90 0.32
N PHE A 30 -19.84 14.92 0.79
CA PHE A 30 -21.30 14.85 0.84
C PHE A 30 -21.99 16.17 0.47
N LYS A 31 -23.23 16.07 0.00
CA LYS A 31 -24.14 17.21 -0.17
C LYS A 31 -25.09 17.25 1.03
N ALA A 32 -25.28 18.41 1.64
CA ALA A 32 -26.23 18.59 2.73
C ALA A 32 -27.67 18.53 2.18
N SER A 33 -28.19 17.34 1.97
CA SER A 33 -29.56 17.04 1.58
C SER A 33 -30.36 16.53 2.78
N SER A 34 -31.67 16.53 2.69
CA SER A 34 -32.56 16.01 3.75
C SER A 34 -32.31 14.56 4.09
N SER A 35 -31.83 13.75 3.13
CA SER A 35 -31.47 12.35 3.33
C SER A 35 -30.22 12.13 4.18
N VAL A 36 -29.31 13.09 4.24
CA VAL A 36 -28.08 13.05 5.06
C VAL A 36 -28.39 13.40 6.52
N LEU A 37 -29.54 14.01 6.78
CA LEU A 37 -29.98 14.44 8.10
C LEU A 37 -30.73 13.37 8.90
N THR A 38 -30.78 12.13 8.41
CA THR A 38 -31.53 11.00 9.03
C THR A 38 -30.87 10.41 10.28
N GLY A 39 -29.79 11.00 10.79
CA GLY A 39 -29.27 10.69 12.13
C GLY A 39 -30.11 11.40 13.22
N ASN A 40 -30.07 10.88 14.44
CA ASN A 40 -30.81 11.35 15.64
C ASN A 40 -30.51 12.80 16.09
N ILE A 41 -30.27 13.73 15.14
CA ILE A 41 -30.05 15.15 15.45
C ILE A 41 -30.95 16.06 14.62
N SER A 42 -31.34 17.18 15.23
CA SER A 42 -32.13 18.19 14.51
C SER A 42 -31.27 18.87 13.41
N LYS A 43 -31.97 19.36 12.38
CA LYS A 43 -31.33 20.12 11.28
C LYS A 43 -30.51 21.30 11.83
N LYS A 44 -31.01 22.00 12.84
CA LYS A 44 -30.31 23.12 13.51
C LYS A 44 -28.99 22.62 14.14
N GLN A 45 -29.03 21.51 14.88
CA GLN A 45 -27.85 20.94 15.52
C GLN A 45 -26.82 20.48 14.51
N PHE A 46 -27.24 19.88 13.40
CA PHE A 46 -26.34 19.48 12.32
C PHE A 46 -25.59 20.70 11.74
N TYR A 47 -26.29 21.75 11.38
CA TYR A 47 -25.64 22.93 10.78
C TYR A 47 -24.76 23.71 11.76
N VAL A 48 -25.07 23.70 13.06
CA VAL A 48 -24.18 24.27 14.10
C VAL A 48 -22.83 23.53 14.12
N ARG A 49 -22.85 22.19 14.12
CA ARG A 49 -21.63 21.38 14.12
C ARG A 49 -20.84 21.50 12.82
N LEU A 50 -21.55 21.46 11.70
CA LEU A 50 -20.95 21.64 10.38
C LEU A 50 -20.26 23.01 10.27
N LYS A 51 -20.89 24.07 10.80
CA LYS A 51 -20.30 25.41 10.88
C LYS A 51 -19.04 25.38 11.73
N ARG A 52 -19.06 24.81 12.93
CA ARG A 52 -17.89 24.72 13.82
C ARG A 52 -16.72 23.99 13.16
N LEU A 53 -16.98 22.85 12.51
CA LEU A 53 -15.95 22.09 11.78
C LEU A 53 -15.35 22.89 10.62
N ARG A 54 -16.16 23.69 9.94
CA ARG A 54 -15.70 24.57 8.87
C ARG A 54 -14.90 25.76 9.41
N ASP A 55 -15.38 26.41 10.46
CA ASP A 55 -14.73 27.58 11.06
C ASP A 55 -13.36 27.20 11.66
N MET A 56 -13.19 25.96 12.14
CA MET A 56 -11.91 25.40 12.58
C MET A 56 -11.05 24.83 11.43
N GLY A 57 -11.49 24.94 10.18
CA GLY A 57 -10.72 24.53 9.03
C GLY A 57 -10.67 23.03 8.73
N PHE A 58 -11.49 22.19 9.36
CA PHE A 58 -11.55 20.74 9.06
C PHE A 58 -12.27 20.43 7.77
N ILE A 59 -13.30 21.20 7.44
CA ILE A 59 -14.19 20.97 6.31
C ILE A 59 -14.30 22.25 5.47
N GLU A 60 -14.35 22.09 4.18
CA GLU A 60 -14.66 23.15 3.23
C GLU A 60 -15.87 22.79 2.37
N LYS A 61 -16.48 23.80 1.75
CA LYS A 61 -17.56 23.62 0.78
C LYS A 61 -17.08 24.04 -0.59
N ARG A 62 -17.04 23.08 -1.54
CA ARG A 62 -16.75 23.35 -2.96
C ARG A 62 -17.87 22.81 -3.82
N SER A 63 -18.39 23.62 -4.74
CA SER A 63 -19.44 23.21 -5.69
C SER A 63 -20.62 22.46 -5.04
N SER A 64 -21.12 22.98 -3.90
CA SER A 64 -22.22 22.37 -3.11
C SER A 64 -21.87 21.05 -2.38
N VAL A 65 -20.64 20.58 -2.44
CA VAL A 65 -20.15 19.39 -1.73
C VAL A 65 -19.29 19.83 -0.56
N TYR A 66 -19.52 19.23 0.60
CA TYR A 66 -18.65 19.36 1.77
C TYR A 66 -17.57 18.28 1.72
N ARG A 67 -16.31 18.67 1.88
CA ARG A 67 -15.15 17.79 1.91
C ARG A 67 -14.20 18.20 3.01
N THR A 68 -13.36 17.27 3.46
CA THR A 68 -12.26 17.60 4.37
C THR A 68 -11.24 18.48 3.65
N THR A 69 -10.68 19.43 4.39
CA THR A 69 -9.47 20.17 3.98
C THR A 69 -8.24 19.26 4.12
N THR A 70 -7.07 19.72 3.72
CA THR A 70 -5.80 19.02 3.99
C THR A 70 -5.62 18.81 5.49
N PHE A 71 -5.86 19.85 6.31
CA PHE A 71 -5.79 19.74 7.77
C PHE A 71 -6.80 18.72 8.30
N GLY A 72 -8.05 18.80 7.86
CA GLY A 72 -9.09 17.84 8.23
C GLY A 72 -8.76 16.41 7.85
N SER A 73 -8.18 16.18 6.67
CA SER A 73 -7.76 14.85 6.21
C SER A 73 -6.61 14.29 7.05
N LEU A 74 -5.64 15.12 7.42
CA LEU A 74 -4.54 14.73 8.31
C LEU A 74 -5.05 14.32 9.70
N VAL A 75 -5.98 15.11 10.28
CA VAL A 75 -6.59 14.78 11.58
C VAL A 75 -7.46 13.52 11.48
N TYR A 76 -8.22 13.37 10.41
CA TYR A 76 -9.05 12.17 10.23
C TYR A 76 -8.20 10.91 10.11
N ASN A 77 -7.23 10.87 9.22
CA ASN A 77 -6.39 9.69 9.00
C ASN A 77 -5.42 9.45 10.15
N GLY A 78 -4.74 10.50 10.63
CA GLY A 78 -3.70 10.37 11.65
C GLY A 78 -4.23 10.16 13.07
N GLN A 79 -5.43 10.64 13.39
CA GLN A 79 -5.95 10.58 14.75
C GLN A 79 -7.22 9.73 14.85
N ILE A 80 -8.27 10.05 14.09
CA ILE A 80 -9.58 9.41 14.25
C ILE A 80 -9.52 7.95 13.80
N ARG A 81 -9.08 7.70 12.57
CA ARG A 81 -8.98 6.35 12.01
C ARG A 81 -8.02 5.47 12.81
N THR A 82 -6.88 6.02 13.20
CA THR A 82 -5.91 5.32 14.05
C THR A 82 -6.50 4.94 15.40
N MET A 83 -7.25 5.85 16.04
CA MET A 83 -7.92 5.56 17.31
C MET A 83 -8.98 4.46 17.14
N GLU A 84 -9.75 4.47 16.04
CA GLU A 84 -10.72 3.43 15.73
C GLU A 84 -10.04 2.05 15.55
N GLU A 85 -8.91 2.00 14.86
CA GLU A 85 -8.12 0.78 14.69
C GLU A 85 -7.56 0.25 16.02
N ILE A 86 -7.04 1.13 16.88
CA ILE A 86 -6.59 0.77 18.23
C ILE A 86 -7.73 0.20 19.03
N LEU A 87 -8.88 0.88 19.04
CA LEU A 87 -10.05 0.45 19.81
C LEU A 87 -10.64 -0.88 19.29
N ALA A 88 -10.67 -1.08 17.99
CA ALA A 88 -11.09 -2.34 17.38
C ALA A 88 -10.20 -3.51 17.78
N ASN A 89 -8.93 -3.25 18.09
CA ASN A 89 -7.94 -4.25 18.50
C ASN A 89 -7.65 -4.25 20.01
N TYR A 90 -8.52 -3.65 20.82
CA TYR A 90 -8.32 -3.51 22.27
C TYR A 90 -7.95 -4.82 22.97
N TRP A 91 -8.67 -5.91 22.68
CA TRP A 91 -8.42 -7.21 23.31
C TRP A 91 -7.12 -7.86 22.86
N ASN A 92 -6.72 -7.66 21.60
CA ASN A 92 -5.43 -8.12 21.09
C ASN A 92 -4.26 -7.39 21.78
N LEU A 93 -4.40 -6.08 22.00
CA LEU A 93 -3.42 -5.30 22.75
C LEU A 93 -3.36 -5.74 24.22
N LYS A 94 -4.50 -6.06 24.85
CA LYS A 94 -4.54 -6.64 26.20
C LYS A 94 -3.87 -8.02 26.27
N ALA A 95 -4.02 -8.86 25.23
CA ALA A 95 -3.32 -10.13 25.17
C ALA A 95 -1.78 -9.93 25.09
N VAL A 96 -1.32 -8.91 24.37
CA VAL A 96 0.11 -8.54 24.34
C VAL A 96 0.60 -8.11 25.72
N ASP A 97 -0.17 -7.30 26.47
CA ASP A 97 0.19 -6.90 27.83
C ASP A 97 0.32 -8.11 28.76
N VAL A 98 -0.62 -9.06 28.68
CA VAL A 98 -0.58 -10.31 29.44
C VAL A 98 0.65 -11.14 29.07
N LEU A 99 0.94 -11.31 27.78
CA LEU A 99 2.13 -12.05 27.33
C LEU A 99 3.43 -11.38 27.80
N LYS A 100 3.52 -10.06 27.76
CA LYS A 100 4.69 -9.32 28.26
C LYS A 100 4.92 -9.52 29.75
N SER A 101 3.86 -9.60 30.55
CA SER A 101 3.94 -9.78 32.01
C SER A 101 4.29 -11.22 32.44
N ARG A 102 4.11 -12.22 31.58
CA ARG A 102 4.41 -13.63 31.90
C ARG A 102 5.91 -13.90 31.88
N GLN A 103 6.45 -14.38 32.97
CA GLN A 103 7.88 -14.77 33.09
C GLN A 103 8.14 -16.23 32.73
N ASP A 104 7.11 -17.06 32.79
CA ASP A 104 7.13 -18.49 32.49
C ASP A 104 7.14 -18.82 30.99
N PHE A 105 7.02 -17.81 30.11
CA PHE A 105 6.99 -17.99 28.67
C PHE A 105 8.37 -17.73 28.06
N PRO A 106 8.96 -18.67 27.27
CA PRO A 106 10.27 -18.48 26.65
C PRO A 106 10.31 -17.20 25.79
N LEU A 107 11.37 -16.39 25.96
CA LEU A 107 11.47 -15.04 25.37
C LEU A 107 11.24 -15.05 23.85
N GLN A 108 11.93 -15.93 23.11
CA GLN A 108 11.82 -16.03 21.66
C GLN A 108 10.41 -16.38 21.16
N GLN A 109 9.73 -17.29 21.89
CA GLN A 109 8.36 -17.66 21.54
C GLN A 109 7.37 -16.53 21.89
N LYS A 110 7.62 -15.82 22.98
CA LYS A 110 6.86 -14.64 23.39
C LYS A 110 6.91 -13.54 22.33
N GLU A 111 8.10 -13.19 21.86
CA GLU A 111 8.31 -12.19 20.81
C GLU A 111 7.60 -12.59 19.51
N LYS A 112 7.74 -13.86 19.10
CA LYS A 112 7.07 -14.37 17.90
C LYS A 112 5.55 -14.23 17.96
N VAL A 113 4.94 -14.63 19.08
CA VAL A 113 3.46 -14.55 19.28
C VAL A 113 3.02 -13.08 19.32
N ILE A 114 3.79 -12.20 19.99
CA ILE A 114 3.48 -10.77 20.03
C ILE A 114 3.54 -10.17 18.62
N ASP A 115 4.56 -10.51 17.84
CA ASP A 115 4.70 -10.04 16.44
C ASP A 115 3.56 -10.55 15.58
N GLU A 116 3.14 -11.80 15.71
CA GLU A 116 1.97 -12.36 15.01
C GLU A 116 0.67 -11.61 15.36
N ILE A 117 0.44 -11.30 16.64
CA ILE A 117 -0.72 -10.53 17.09
C ILE A 117 -0.68 -9.12 16.45
N ILE A 118 0.46 -8.43 16.54
CA ILE A 118 0.62 -7.07 16.02
C ILE A 118 0.45 -7.04 14.49
N GLN A 119 0.96 -8.04 13.78
CA GLN A 119 0.81 -8.16 12.33
C GLN A 119 -0.64 -8.41 11.93
N ASN A 120 -1.32 -9.35 12.59
CA ASN A 120 -2.71 -9.70 12.30
C ASN A 120 -3.69 -8.56 12.59
N CYS A 121 -3.33 -7.66 13.49
CA CYS A 121 -4.15 -6.50 13.86
C CYS A 121 -3.92 -5.27 12.96
N ASN A 122 -3.04 -5.33 11.95
CA ASN A 122 -2.58 -4.17 11.19
C ASN A 122 -2.02 -3.02 12.05
N LEU A 123 -1.66 -3.30 13.32
CA LEU A 123 -1.15 -2.31 14.26
C LEU A 123 0.34 -2.03 14.09
N LYS A 124 1.03 -2.75 13.20
CA LYS A 124 2.47 -2.61 12.97
C LYS A 124 2.87 -1.18 12.62
N ASN A 125 2.07 -0.51 11.82
CA ASN A 125 2.29 0.88 11.44
C ASN A 125 2.10 1.84 12.62
N ILE A 126 1.21 1.53 13.54
CA ILE A 126 0.93 2.31 14.75
C ILE A 126 2.05 2.10 15.78
N VAL A 127 2.43 0.84 16.03
CA VAL A 127 3.43 0.47 17.03
C VAL A 127 4.85 0.91 16.63
N ASN A 128 5.17 0.90 15.34
CA ASN A 128 6.48 1.32 14.83
C ASN A 128 6.60 2.83 14.59
N GLY A 129 5.65 3.63 15.05
CA GLY A 129 5.71 5.10 14.95
C GLY A 129 5.41 5.66 13.55
N THR A 130 4.88 4.85 12.63
CA THR A 130 4.50 5.26 11.28
C THR A 130 3.07 5.86 11.24
N LEU A 131 2.70 6.63 12.25
CA LEU A 131 1.34 7.13 12.49
C LEU A 131 0.81 8.14 11.44
N LEU A 132 1.62 8.58 10.49
CA LEU A 132 1.23 9.67 9.59
C LEU A 132 1.26 9.33 8.10
N SER A 133 1.61 8.12 7.74
CA SER A 133 1.73 7.80 6.33
C SER A 133 1.10 6.45 6.05
N GLY A 134 0.20 6.40 5.13
CA GLY A 134 -0.22 5.16 4.47
C GLY A 134 0.95 4.50 3.72
N PHE A 135 2.20 4.68 4.22
CA PHE A 135 3.40 4.11 3.65
C PHE A 135 4.29 3.41 4.69
N SER A 136 5.07 2.44 4.24
CA SER A 136 6.05 1.69 5.01
C SER A 136 7.43 1.86 4.38
N VAL A 137 8.47 2.05 5.20
CA VAL A 137 9.87 2.13 4.75
C VAL A 137 10.54 0.77 4.94
N ILE A 138 11.09 0.22 3.87
CA ILE A 138 11.68 -1.12 3.79
C ILE A 138 13.18 -0.95 3.62
N LYS A 139 13.97 -1.38 4.62
CA LYS A 139 15.41 -1.12 4.69
C LYS A 139 16.27 -2.31 4.25
N ASP A 140 15.67 -3.46 3.98
CA ASP A 140 16.39 -4.65 3.53
C ASP A 140 15.63 -5.40 2.43
N TYR A 141 16.38 -6.11 1.61
CA TYR A 141 15.85 -6.82 0.45
C TYR A 141 14.89 -7.97 0.81
N ASN A 142 15.15 -8.70 1.89
CA ASN A 142 14.28 -9.81 2.27
C ASN A 142 12.90 -9.29 2.70
N ARG A 143 12.87 -8.16 3.42
CA ARG A 143 11.62 -7.48 3.76
C ARG A 143 10.92 -6.91 2.54
N LEU A 144 11.66 -6.45 1.52
CA LEU A 144 11.07 -6.03 0.25
C LEU A 144 10.33 -7.20 -0.40
N VAL A 145 10.97 -8.37 -0.51
CA VAL A 145 10.34 -9.57 -1.09
C VAL A 145 9.06 -9.94 -0.34
N VAL A 146 9.09 -9.94 1.00
CA VAL A 146 7.88 -10.20 1.82
C VAL A 146 6.78 -9.18 1.53
N GLU A 147 7.13 -7.90 1.45
CA GLU A 147 6.17 -6.82 1.24
C GLU A 147 5.52 -6.88 -0.15
N VAL A 148 6.32 -7.02 -1.22
CA VAL A 148 5.79 -7.14 -2.58
C VAL A 148 4.98 -8.41 -2.78
N THR A 149 5.34 -9.50 -2.10
CA THR A 149 4.57 -10.75 -2.09
C THR A 149 3.21 -10.53 -1.46
N LYS A 150 3.14 -9.88 -0.30
CA LYS A 150 1.88 -9.54 0.38
C LYS A 150 0.98 -8.65 -0.48
N LEU A 151 1.54 -7.63 -1.13
CA LEU A 151 0.78 -6.78 -2.06
C LEU A 151 0.23 -7.58 -3.24
N LEU A 152 1.05 -8.48 -3.80
CA LEU A 152 0.65 -9.34 -4.90
C LEU A 152 -0.41 -10.37 -4.50
N GLU A 153 -0.37 -10.92 -3.29
CA GLU A 153 -1.43 -11.80 -2.75
C GLU A 153 -2.79 -11.12 -2.75
N GLY A 154 -2.82 -9.81 -2.44
CA GLY A 154 -4.02 -8.98 -2.46
C GLY A 154 -4.52 -8.58 -3.85
N ALA A 155 -3.69 -8.71 -4.89
CA ALA A 155 -4.00 -8.27 -6.25
C ALA A 155 -5.21 -9.01 -6.84
N GLN A 156 -6.14 -8.23 -7.44
CA GLN A 156 -7.39 -8.73 -8.00
C GLN A 156 -7.50 -8.51 -9.52
N LYS A 157 -7.00 -7.38 -10.03
CA LYS A 157 -7.26 -6.93 -11.41
C LYS A 157 -5.99 -6.89 -12.23
N GLU A 158 -5.05 -6.04 -11.85
CA GLU A 158 -3.86 -5.75 -12.64
C GLU A 158 -2.64 -5.38 -11.78
N VAL A 159 -1.47 -5.68 -12.32
CA VAL A 159 -0.20 -5.30 -11.74
C VAL A 159 0.69 -4.66 -12.80
N TYR A 160 1.24 -3.49 -12.51
CA TYR A 160 2.33 -2.86 -13.24
C TYR A 160 3.62 -3.10 -12.46
N LEU A 161 4.54 -3.84 -13.05
CA LEU A 161 5.81 -4.22 -12.43
C LEU A 161 6.98 -3.77 -13.29
N ALA A 162 7.82 -2.90 -12.78
CA ALA A 162 9.14 -2.63 -13.33
C ALA A 162 10.18 -3.18 -12.35
N THR A 163 10.94 -4.20 -12.75
CA THR A 163 11.86 -4.87 -11.83
C THR A 163 13.22 -5.16 -12.47
N ARG A 164 14.25 -4.97 -11.66
CA ARG A 164 15.62 -5.40 -11.92
C ARG A 164 16.03 -6.60 -11.05
N TYR A 165 15.09 -7.13 -10.26
CA TYR A 165 15.28 -8.27 -9.38
C TYR A 165 14.50 -9.48 -9.85
N HIS A 166 15.05 -10.65 -9.61
CA HIS A 166 14.38 -11.92 -9.84
C HIS A 166 14.36 -12.74 -8.55
N ASP A 167 13.18 -12.86 -7.94
CA ASP A 167 12.93 -13.79 -6.86
C ASP A 167 12.05 -14.94 -7.38
N PRO A 168 12.48 -16.22 -7.25
CA PRO A 168 11.72 -17.35 -7.78
C PRO A 168 10.36 -17.54 -7.13
N HIS A 169 10.24 -17.30 -5.82
CA HIS A 169 8.97 -17.45 -5.11
C HIS A 169 7.98 -16.38 -5.50
N PHE A 170 8.43 -15.13 -5.55
CA PHE A 170 7.65 -14.02 -6.06
C PHE A 170 7.20 -14.24 -7.52
N SER A 171 8.12 -14.70 -8.38
CA SER A 171 7.81 -14.98 -9.78
C SER A 171 6.78 -16.09 -9.92
N LYS A 172 6.87 -17.16 -9.14
CA LYS A 172 5.87 -18.25 -9.13
C LYS A 172 4.48 -17.74 -8.75
N LEU A 173 4.37 -16.93 -7.69
CA LEU A 173 3.12 -16.32 -7.27
C LEU A 173 2.57 -15.38 -8.36
N LEU A 174 3.42 -14.51 -8.92
CA LEU A 174 3.06 -13.57 -9.98
C LEU A 174 2.44 -14.30 -11.18
N PHE A 175 3.09 -15.35 -11.65
CA PHE A 175 2.58 -16.15 -12.76
C PHE A 175 1.31 -16.93 -12.41
N SER A 176 1.18 -17.44 -11.20
CA SER A 176 -0.07 -18.09 -10.77
C SER A 176 -1.26 -17.13 -10.77
N LYS A 177 -1.06 -15.87 -10.38
CA LYS A 177 -2.08 -14.80 -10.46
C LYS A 177 -2.48 -14.49 -11.90
N VAL A 178 -1.52 -14.45 -12.85
CA VAL A 178 -1.81 -14.25 -14.27
C VAL A 178 -2.62 -15.43 -14.83
N ALA A 179 -2.27 -16.66 -14.47
CA ALA A 179 -3.06 -17.83 -14.81
C ALA A 179 -4.49 -17.79 -14.23
N GLY A 180 -4.63 -17.20 -13.02
CA GLY A 180 -5.92 -16.95 -12.37
C GLY A 180 -6.75 -15.79 -12.95
N GLY A 181 -6.22 -15.06 -13.96
CA GLY A 181 -6.97 -14.02 -14.66
C GLY A 181 -6.50 -12.58 -14.46
N MET A 182 -5.50 -12.35 -13.64
CA MET A 182 -4.90 -11.03 -13.44
C MET A 182 -4.14 -10.55 -14.68
N MET A 183 -4.23 -9.26 -15.02
CA MET A 183 -3.41 -8.64 -16.06
C MET A 183 -2.04 -8.26 -15.48
N LEU A 184 -0.97 -8.61 -16.19
CA LEU A 184 0.40 -8.26 -15.81
C LEU A 184 1.07 -7.43 -16.89
N HIS A 185 1.40 -6.19 -16.55
CA HIS A 185 2.27 -5.29 -17.32
C HIS A 185 3.67 -5.34 -16.68
N MET A 186 4.66 -5.90 -17.37
CA MET A 186 5.99 -6.11 -16.80
C MET A 186 7.08 -5.49 -17.66
N LEU A 187 7.89 -4.65 -17.03
CA LEU A 187 9.18 -4.19 -17.54
C LEU A 187 10.28 -4.93 -16.80
N ASP A 188 11.02 -5.76 -17.53
CA ASP A 188 12.15 -6.52 -17.01
C ASP A 188 13.45 -5.76 -17.24
N GLY A 189 14.28 -5.59 -16.20
CA GLY A 189 15.61 -5.06 -16.33
C GLY A 189 16.48 -5.95 -17.20
N LEU A 190 17.37 -5.35 -17.99
CA LEU A 190 18.31 -6.11 -18.79
C LEU A 190 19.25 -6.93 -17.88
N PRO A 191 19.73 -8.09 -18.36
CA PRO A 191 20.57 -9.00 -17.59
C PRO A 191 21.80 -8.35 -16.94
N ASP A 192 22.39 -7.37 -17.61
CA ASP A 192 23.62 -6.71 -17.17
C ASP A 192 23.39 -5.79 -15.95
N GLN A 193 22.15 -5.44 -15.65
CA GLN A 193 21.76 -4.60 -14.52
C GLN A 193 21.37 -5.41 -13.28
N ILE A 194 21.24 -6.74 -13.42
CA ILE A 194 20.94 -7.63 -12.29
C ILE A 194 22.26 -8.11 -11.72
N SER A 195 22.49 -7.85 -10.43
CA SER A 195 23.73 -8.30 -9.80
C SER A 195 23.91 -9.81 -9.96
N VAL A 196 25.12 -10.25 -10.32
CA VAL A 196 25.47 -11.67 -10.48
C VAL A 196 25.16 -12.45 -9.20
N GLU A 197 25.34 -11.82 -8.04
CA GLU A 197 25.06 -12.39 -6.73
C GLU A 197 23.57 -12.69 -6.54
N ASN A 198 22.67 -11.79 -6.95
CA ASN A 198 21.23 -12.01 -6.87
C ASN A 198 20.77 -13.15 -7.79
N ARG A 199 21.38 -13.27 -8.98
CA ARG A 199 21.10 -14.37 -9.91
C ARG A 199 21.55 -15.71 -9.37
N LEU A 200 22.79 -15.79 -8.86
CA LEU A 200 23.32 -17.01 -8.27
C LEU A 200 22.48 -17.44 -7.07
N ASN A 201 22.09 -16.52 -6.21
CA ASN A 201 21.22 -16.79 -5.07
C ASN A 201 19.84 -17.30 -5.52
N ALA A 202 19.27 -16.74 -6.57
CA ALA A 202 17.98 -17.17 -7.13
C ALA A 202 18.06 -18.59 -7.69
N VAL A 203 19.11 -18.90 -8.45
CA VAL A 203 19.35 -20.24 -9.03
C VAL A 203 19.63 -21.28 -7.95
N LEU A 204 20.44 -20.94 -6.94
CA LEU A 204 20.81 -21.87 -5.87
C LEU A 204 19.64 -22.18 -4.92
N ARG A 205 18.71 -21.25 -4.74
CA ARG A 205 17.56 -21.42 -3.83
C ARG A 205 16.40 -22.21 -4.42
N THR A 206 16.23 -22.21 -5.76
CA THR A 206 15.09 -22.87 -6.39
C THR A 206 15.49 -23.43 -7.76
N PRO A 207 15.88 -24.70 -7.88
CA PRO A 207 16.11 -25.30 -9.17
C PRO A 207 14.79 -25.27 -9.99
N PRO A 208 14.84 -24.92 -11.28
CA PRO A 208 13.67 -24.90 -12.14
C PRO A 208 13.10 -26.31 -12.23
N ASN A 209 11.84 -26.51 -11.79
CA ASN A 209 11.13 -27.76 -11.97
C ASN A 209 10.30 -27.69 -13.25
N LYS A 210 9.93 -28.85 -13.79
CA LYS A 210 9.13 -28.97 -15.03
C LYS A 210 7.81 -28.22 -14.92
N GLU A 211 7.16 -28.26 -13.78
CA GLU A 211 5.87 -27.60 -13.51
C GLU A 211 5.97 -26.08 -13.63
N THR A 212 7.01 -25.47 -13.08
CA THR A 212 7.29 -24.03 -13.19
C THR A 212 7.57 -23.64 -14.65
N PHE A 213 8.31 -24.49 -15.38
CA PHE A 213 8.60 -24.26 -16.79
C PHE A 213 7.32 -24.33 -17.67
N ASP A 214 6.48 -25.34 -17.46
CA ASP A 214 5.24 -25.50 -18.20
C ASP A 214 4.25 -24.35 -17.90
N MET A 215 4.17 -23.90 -16.66
CA MET A 215 3.40 -22.74 -16.25
C MET A 215 3.88 -21.46 -16.94
N VAL A 216 5.18 -21.18 -16.94
CA VAL A 216 5.77 -20.03 -17.62
C VAL A 216 5.47 -20.05 -19.11
N ASN A 217 5.62 -21.20 -19.79
CA ASN A 217 5.31 -21.35 -21.21
C ASN A 217 3.83 -21.07 -21.53
N SER A 218 2.91 -21.52 -20.69
CA SER A 218 1.48 -21.25 -20.87
C SER A 218 1.15 -19.75 -20.73
N ILE A 219 1.81 -19.07 -19.81
CA ILE A 219 1.58 -17.65 -19.51
C ILE A 219 2.21 -16.74 -20.57
N VAL A 220 3.37 -17.13 -21.12
CA VAL A 220 4.05 -16.40 -22.19
C VAL A 220 3.14 -16.26 -23.43
N LYS A 221 2.25 -17.22 -23.67
CA LYS A 221 1.23 -17.19 -24.74
C LYS A 221 -0.05 -16.45 -24.35
N SER A 222 -0.21 -16.09 -23.07
CA SER A 222 -1.40 -15.43 -22.58
C SER A 222 -1.48 -13.97 -23.04
N PRO A 223 -2.63 -13.48 -23.51
CA PRO A 223 -2.85 -12.07 -23.80
C PRO A 223 -2.82 -11.19 -22.54
N ARG A 224 -2.82 -11.79 -21.35
CA ARG A 224 -2.78 -11.10 -20.05
C ARG A 224 -1.36 -10.77 -19.61
N LEU A 225 -0.35 -11.20 -20.36
CA LEU A 225 1.04 -10.83 -20.10
C LEU A 225 1.53 -9.84 -21.16
N ASP A 226 1.80 -8.59 -20.74
CA ASP A 226 2.57 -7.61 -21.51
C ASP A 226 3.98 -7.50 -20.91
N LEU A 227 4.93 -8.25 -21.44
CA LEU A 227 6.32 -8.27 -20.98
C LEU A 227 7.22 -7.58 -22.00
N LYS A 228 7.97 -6.59 -21.52
CA LYS A 228 8.99 -5.87 -22.29
C LYS A 228 10.28 -5.76 -21.50
N ARG A 229 11.38 -5.40 -22.14
CA ARG A 229 12.71 -5.22 -21.55
C ARG A 229 13.21 -3.81 -21.78
N ILE A 230 13.76 -3.23 -20.72
CA ILE A 230 14.38 -1.91 -20.74
C ILE A 230 15.37 -1.78 -19.57
N PRO A 231 16.49 -1.07 -19.72
CA PRO A 231 17.34 -0.71 -18.59
C PRO A 231 16.55 0.04 -17.51
N LEU A 232 16.67 -0.41 -16.27
CA LEU A 232 15.98 0.18 -15.12
C LEU A 232 17.00 0.67 -14.07
N THR A 233 16.80 1.87 -13.58
CA THR A 233 17.59 2.45 -12.47
C THR A 233 17.00 2.14 -11.10
N ALA A 234 15.70 1.86 -11.04
CA ALA A 234 14.98 1.51 -9.81
C ALA A 234 13.79 0.60 -10.15
N SER A 235 13.42 -0.25 -9.19
CA SER A 235 12.26 -1.12 -9.33
C SER A 235 11.02 -0.51 -8.68
N PHE A 236 9.85 -0.77 -9.25
CA PHE A 236 8.57 -0.41 -8.65
C PHE A 236 7.47 -1.38 -9.05
N MET A 237 6.43 -1.44 -8.22
CA MET A 237 5.23 -2.22 -8.45
C MET A 237 4.00 -1.39 -8.09
N VAL A 238 2.98 -1.42 -8.96
CA VAL A 238 1.65 -0.86 -8.69
C VAL A 238 0.64 -1.98 -8.75
N VAL A 239 -0.22 -2.08 -7.74
CA VAL A 239 -1.25 -3.12 -7.63
C VAL A 239 -2.62 -2.45 -7.64
N ASP A 240 -3.48 -2.89 -8.56
CA ASP A 240 -4.89 -2.49 -8.69
C ASP A 240 -5.12 -0.96 -8.72
N GLY A 241 -4.10 -0.19 -9.14
CA GLY A 241 -4.18 1.26 -9.22
C GLY A 241 -4.27 2.00 -7.88
N THR A 242 -3.97 1.34 -6.75
CA THR A 242 -4.09 1.92 -5.39
C THR A 242 -2.85 1.72 -4.53
N ALA A 243 -2.21 0.56 -4.61
CA ALA A 243 -1.01 0.28 -3.83
C ALA A 243 0.25 0.42 -4.69
N VAL A 244 1.29 1.01 -4.12
CA VAL A 244 2.57 1.25 -4.79
C VAL A 244 3.71 0.84 -3.89
N CYS A 245 4.64 0.04 -4.40
CA CYS A 245 5.93 -0.20 -3.76
C CYS A 245 7.04 0.21 -4.73
N TYR A 246 7.96 1.06 -4.29
CA TYR A 246 9.04 1.53 -5.15
C TYR A 246 10.37 1.63 -4.41
N GLU A 247 11.42 1.29 -5.12
CA GLU A 247 12.80 1.38 -4.67
C GLU A 247 13.31 2.82 -4.83
N THR A 248 14.12 3.28 -3.88
CA THR A 248 14.86 4.53 -4.03
C THR A 248 16.21 4.25 -4.68
N THR A 249 16.59 5.08 -5.65
CA THR A 249 17.87 4.93 -6.35
C THR A 249 19.05 5.15 -5.41
N ASN A 250 19.99 4.21 -5.40
CA ASN A 250 21.28 4.38 -4.77
C ASN A 250 22.26 5.03 -5.76
N TYR A 251 22.51 6.32 -5.60
CA TYR A 251 23.39 7.06 -6.52
C TYR A 251 24.87 6.66 -6.40
N SER A 252 25.29 6.13 -5.24
CA SER A 252 26.67 5.69 -5.02
C SER A 252 26.95 4.29 -5.60
N ASN A 253 25.94 3.42 -5.56
CA ASN A 253 26.00 2.08 -6.14
C ASN A 253 24.60 1.69 -6.67
N PRO A 254 24.28 2.02 -7.93
CA PRO A 254 22.96 1.79 -8.52
C PRO A 254 22.51 0.32 -8.53
N GLU A 255 23.44 -0.63 -8.46
CA GLU A 255 23.12 -2.06 -8.44
C GLU A 255 22.68 -2.56 -7.06
N GLN A 256 23.02 -1.82 -6.00
CA GLN A 256 22.74 -2.22 -4.63
C GLN A 256 21.38 -1.68 -4.17
N PHE A 257 20.57 -2.57 -3.59
CA PHE A 257 19.35 -2.18 -2.88
C PHE A 257 19.69 -1.29 -1.67
N THR A 258 19.02 -0.17 -1.52
CA THR A 258 19.18 0.73 -0.37
C THR A 258 17.94 0.72 0.51
N LEU A 259 16.82 1.13 -0.03
CA LEU A 259 15.53 1.09 0.64
C LEU A 259 14.39 1.11 -0.38
N ALA A 260 13.22 0.67 0.03
CA ALA A 260 11.99 0.86 -0.72
C ALA A 260 10.91 1.49 0.17
N ILE A 261 9.90 2.06 -0.48
CA ILE A 261 8.74 2.66 0.17
C ILE A 261 7.50 2.00 -0.42
N SER A 262 6.60 1.55 0.46
CA SER A 262 5.32 0.94 0.08
C SER A 262 4.17 1.83 0.55
N HIS A 263 3.26 2.19 -0.36
CA HIS A 263 2.01 2.91 -0.11
C HIS A 263 0.84 1.96 -0.37
N TYR A 264 -0.15 1.89 0.54
CA TYR A 264 -1.20 0.88 0.48
C TYR A 264 -2.53 1.37 -0.08
N ASP A 265 -2.77 2.67 -0.07
CA ASP A 265 -4.02 3.27 -0.56
C ASP A 265 -3.78 4.71 -1.01
N ASP A 266 -3.03 4.83 -2.11
CA ASP A 266 -2.69 6.12 -2.71
C ASP A 266 -2.92 6.07 -4.24
N PRO A 267 -4.17 6.22 -4.70
CA PRO A 267 -4.51 6.20 -6.12
C PRO A 267 -3.79 7.29 -6.93
N TYR A 268 -3.52 8.43 -6.33
CA TYR A 268 -2.82 9.53 -7.01
C TYR A 268 -1.36 9.17 -7.28
N LEU A 269 -0.67 8.60 -6.30
CA LEU A 269 0.70 8.11 -6.49
C LEU A 269 0.72 6.95 -7.48
N ALA A 270 -0.23 6.02 -7.40
CA ALA A 270 -0.36 4.89 -8.31
C ALA A 270 -0.50 5.36 -9.77
N GLU A 271 -1.37 6.33 -10.05
CA GLU A 271 -1.55 6.92 -11.39
C GLU A 271 -0.23 7.51 -11.95
N ARG A 272 0.55 8.18 -11.10
CA ARG A 272 1.86 8.72 -11.50
C ARG A 272 2.85 7.62 -11.87
N PHE A 273 2.89 6.52 -11.09
CA PHE A 273 3.76 5.37 -11.41
C PHE A 273 3.29 4.61 -12.64
N ILE A 274 1.98 4.46 -12.87
CA ILE A 274 1.43 3.89 -14.11
C ILE A 274 1.81 4.78 -15.31
N SER A 275 1.70 6.09 -15.18
CA SER A 275 2.13 7.03 -16.22
C SER A 275 3.62 6.91 -16.51
N HIS A 276 4.44 6.78 -15.47
CA HIS A 276 5.88 6.54 -15.62
C HIS A 276 6.17 5.18 -16.28
N TYR A 277 5.47 4.11 -15.88
CA TYR A 277 5.54 2.80 -16.54
C TYR A 277 5.28 2.93 -18.04
N ASN A 278 4.18 3.58 -18.41
CA ASN A 278 3.78 3.76 -19.81
C ASN A 278 4.82 4.57 -20.63
N MET A 279 5.49 5.53 -20.01
CA MET A 279 6.60 6.27 -20.64
C MET A 279 7.80 5.36 -20.89
N LEU A 280 8.18 4.53 -19.92
CA LEU A 280 9.26 3.57 -20.07
C LEU A 280 8.92 2.50 -21.12
N ALA A 281 7.69 1.99 -21.11
CA ALA A 281 7.22 0.93 -22.02
C ALA A 281 7.23 1.33 -23.49
N LYS A 282 7.18 2.65 -23.82
CA LYS A 282 7.31 3.14 -25.20
C LYS A 282 8.70 2.90 -25.79
N ASN A 283 9.74 2.90 -24.95
CA ASN A 283 11.12 2.70 -25.35
C ASN A 283 11.62 1.28 -25.07
N ALA A 284 10.76 0.41 -24.54
CA ALA A 284 11.09 -0.96 -24.18
C ALA A 284 10.95 -1.90 -25.39
N THR A 285 11.77 -2.93 -25.43
CA THR A 285 11.77 -3.96 -26.48
C THR A 285 11.04 -5.21 -26.02
N VAL A 286 10.34 -5.87 -26.95
CA VAL A 286 9.74 -7.19 -26.68
C VAL A 286 10.87 -8.23 -26.72
N PRO A 287 11.00 -9.12 -25.72
CA PRO A 287 12.00 -10.18 -25.73
C PRO A 287 11.83 -11.11 -26.94
N GLN A 288 12.93 -11.45 -27.62
CA GLN A 288 12.91 -12.30 -28.82
C GLN A 288 12.22 -13.65 -28.57
N LEU A 289 12.36 -14.21 -27.37
CA LEU A 289 11.69 -15.44 -26.97
C LEU A 289 10.15 -15.34 -27.05
N LEU A 290 9.58 -14.18 -26.71
CA LEU A 290 8.13 -13.93 -26.80
C LEU A 290 7.66 -13.78 -28.24
N VAL A 291 8.47 -13.17 -29.09
CA VAL A 291 8.16 -13.05 -30.54
C VAL A 291 8.09 -14.42 -31.15
N SER A 292 9.10 -15.26 -30.95
CA SER A 292 9.17 -16.60 -31.52
C SER A 292 8.11 -17.58 -31.04
N VAL A 293 7.54 -17.34 -29.84
CA VAL A 293 6.49 -18.20 -29.26
C VAL A 293 5.09 -17.75 -29.68
N ARG A 294 4.88 -16.45 -29.97
CA ARG A 294 3.60 -15.91 -30.42
C ARG A 294 3.37 -16.08 -31.94
N GLU A 295 4.42 -16.30 -32.71
CA GLU A 295 4.34 -16.58 -34.16
C GLU A 295 4.14 -18.08 -34.51
N LYS A 296 4.19 -18.95 -33.53
CA LYS A 296 3.86 -20.40 -33.61
C LYS A 296 2.50 -20.70 -33.01
#